data_62c9f6857f36e26694cbb61af532d09e
#
_entry.id   62c9f6857f36e26694cbb61af532d09e
#
_cell.length_a   1.000
_cell.length_b   1.000
_cell.length_c   1.000
_cell.angle_alpha   90.00
_cell.angle_beta   90.00
_cell.angle_gamma   90.00
#
_symmetry.space_group_name_H-M   'P 1'
#
loop_
_entity.id
_entity.type
_entity.pdbx_description
1 polymer ?
#
loop_
_entity_poly.entity_id
_entity_poly.type
_entity_poly.pdbx_seq_one_letter_code
_entity_poly.pdbx_strand_id
1 'polypeptide(L)'
;MKILNRGKDSKDTESFNKIKVNDEPSLKLLNSILNEESNLGNRSISENSTIFRLKSDDVKLIAFYLPQFHQIPENDKWWGEGFTEWTNVKKAIPQFKGHYQPHIPGELGYYNLTNKEVMKRQIELAKQYGIYGFCFHHYWFAGKRLLEKPVNMLIENKDLDIPFCLCWANENWTRRWDGLDNEVLIAQKHSPEDDINFIEDISKYFNDTRYIKIDEKPVLIVYRIELFPNPEDTIVRWRKWMEDHGYKGIYLIGAQGFACKNPTKYGLDAAVEFPPNGMYKYNYISSQVSFKNPNFKGNIVDYSYYVNNKLYLKEDKEKYNLFKTIIPSWDNTPRRGNKSTIFYNSSPELYKQWLKDIIIYTKTKKNKDEQFVFINAWNEWGEGAYLEPDVKYGYSYLNSTKEAILETRKLNKKILYVSHDTKYGGAQLLSLNIIKYLKEKFKYDISIIAINGGWFEDEFKKYGDFYNVDNNLEKAHSIIKKLRNSGVDIAICNTVISGDLVKLLKNENYKVITLIHELSGTIKAYNAEEKARNISIYSDTIIFPSKYVKDEFKDIVDKNIENKSKIIPQGVFNNKREYKDKKICTKDLKEKLNISQNSKIVLGVGYGDKRKGIDLFIDT
;
A
#
# COMPACT_ATOMS: atom_id res chain seq x y z
N MET A 1 -55.01 19.48 -2.79
CA MET A 1 -55.95 19.04 -1.78
C MET A 1 -55.26 18.72 -0.49
N LYS A 2 -55.63 19.39 0.60
CA LYS A 2 -55.10 19.42 1.97
C LYS A 2 -53.61 19.71 2.16
N ILE A 3 -53.41 20.99 2.38
CA ILE A 3 -52.26 21.67 3.00
C ILE A 3 -52.39 21.53 4.50
N LEU A 4 -51.31 21.13 5.17
CA LEU A 4 -51.17 21.34 6.60
C LEU A 4 -50.00 22.31 6.85
N ASN A 5 -50.37 23.54 7.17
CA ASN A 5 -49.51 24.55 7.80
C ASN A 5 -49.36 24.23 9.29
N ARG A 6 -48.12 24.28 9.81
CA ARG A 6 -47.73 24.64 11.19
C ARG A 6 -46.22 24.87 11.11
N GLY A 7 -45.65 25.92 11.58
CA GLY A 7 -45.87 26.88 12.62
C GLY A 7 -44.48 27.25 13.08
N LYS A 8 -44.14 28.52 13.16
CA LYS A 8 -42.87 29.08 13.65
C LYS A 8 -42.53 28.54 15.05
N ASP A 9 -41.24 28.19 15.24
CA ASP A 9 -40.52 28.71 16.41
C ASP A 9 -39.00 28.70 16.12
N SER A 10 -38.41 29.80 16.52
CA SER A 10 -37.02 30.15 16.49
C SER A 10 -36.26 29.53 17.61
N LYS A 11 -35.09 28.99 17.31
CA LYS A 11 -33.83 28.82 18.03
C LYS A 11 -33.24 27.46 17.71
N ASP A 12 -32.17 27.52 16.94
CA ASP A 12 -30.95 26.74 17.17
C ASP A 12 -30.05 26.83 15.94
N THR A 13 -29.28 27.89 15.93
CA THR A 13 -28.10 28.04 15.08
C THR A 13 -26.91 27.43 15.83
N GLU A 14 -26.79 26.12 15.82
CA GLU A 14 -25.53 25.41 16.14
C GLU A 14 -25.75 23.89 16.03
N SER A 15 -25.74 23.35 14.82
CA SER A 15 -25.46 21.91 14.58
C SER A 15 -25.45 21.48 13.11
N PHE A 16 -24.86 22.28 12.23
CA PHE A 16 -24.66 21.88 10.83
C PHE A 16 -23.20 21.48 10.53
N ASN A 17 -22.62 20.61 11.38
CA ASN A 17 -21.34 19.99 11.06
C ASN A 17 -21.32 18.54 11.52
N LYS A 18 -22.12 17.68 10.90
CA LYS A 18 -21.95 16.22 10.86
C LYS A 18 -22.99 15.60 9.92
N ILE A 19 -22.86 15.84 8.62
CA ILE A 19 -23.56 15.01 7.65
C ILE A 19 -22.67 13.78 7.45
N LYS A 20 -23.09 12.65 8.04
CA LYS A 20 -22.57 11.32 7.75
C LYS A 20 -22.82 11.03 6.27
N VAL A 21 -21.73 10.86 5.51
CA VAL A 21 -21.69 10.56 4.07
C VAL A 21 -22.16 9.10 3.76
N ASN A 22 -23.06 8.51 4.56
CA ASN A 22 -23.34 7.07 4.52
C ASN A 22 -24.61 6.65 3.78
N ASP A 23 -25.39 7.57 3.20
CA ASP A 23 -26.71 7.21 2.63
C ASP A 23 -26.95 7.66 1.17
N GLU A 24 -25.92 7.91 0.38
CA GLU A 24 -26.13 8.22 -1.03
C GLU A 24 -26.34 6.92 -1.86
N PRO A 25 -27.38 6.85 -2.72
CA PRO A 25 -27.64 5.69 -3.58
C PRO A 25 -26.45 5.31 -4.48
N SER A 26 -25.64 6.28 -4.89
CA SER A 26 -24.40 6.07 -5.63
C SER A 26 -23.33 5.32 -4.86
N LEU A 27 -23.24 5.55 -3.54
CA LEU A 27 -22.36 4.80 -2.65
C LEU A 27 -22.82 3.34 -2.48
N LYS A 28 -24.14 3.11 -2.44
CA LYS A 28 -24.70 1.75 -2.38
C LYS A 28 -24.38 0.96 -3.64
N LEU A 29 -24.47 1.61 -4.82
CA LEU A 29 -24.08 1.02 -6.09
C LEU A 29 -22.59 0.63 -6.12
N LEU A 30 -21.72 1.55 -5.76
CA LEU A 30 -20.27 1.32 -5.74
C LEU A 30 -19.86 0.30 -4.67
N ASN A 31 -20.43 0.37 -3.49
CA ASN A 31 -20.18 -0.62 -2.44
C ASN A 31 -20.68 -2.02 -2.84
N SER A 32 -21.77 -2.12 -3.59
CA SER A 32 -22.21 -3.41 -4.11
C SER A 32 -21.26 -3.96 -5.16
N ILE A 33 -20.76 -3.12 -6.07
CA ILE A 33 -19.73 -3.50 -7.04
C ILE A 33 -18.46 -3.98 -6.31
N LEU A 34 -18.03 -3.27 -5.28
CA LEU A 34 -16.83 -3.59 -4.51
C LEU A 34 -17.00 -4.84 -3.63
N ASN A 35 -18.18 -5.05 -3.04
CA ASN A 35 -18.47 -6.23 -2.22
C ASN A 35 -18.57 -7.52 -3.04
N GLU A 36 -18.96 -7.45 -4.31
CA GLU A 36 -18.88 -8.59 -5.23
C GLU A 36 -17.43 -9.05 -5.43
N GLU A 37 -16.47 -8.12 -5.36
CA GLU A 37 -15.04 -8.44 -5.37
C GLU A 37 -14.59 -9.18 -4.11
N SER A 38 -15.07 -8.78 -2.93
CA SER A 38 -14.65 -9.37 -1.64
C SER A 38 -15.16 -10.81 -1.48
N ASN A 39 -16.32 -11.13 -2.05
CA ASN A 39 -16.90 -12.49 -2.00
C ASN A 39 -16.18 -13.51 -2.89
N LEU A 40 -15.32 -13.08 -3.81
CA LEU A 40 -14.46 -14.00 -4.57
C LEU A 40 -13.19 -14.42 -3.81
N GLY A 41 -12.78 -13.65 -2.82
CA GLY A 41 -11.67 -14.01 -1.90
C GLY A 41 -12.06 -15.05 -0.86
N ASN A 42 -13.36 -15.26 -0.63
CA ASN A 42 -13.89 -16.18 0.39
C ASN A 42 -14.32 -17.55 -0.18
N ARG A 43 -13.66 -18.08 -1.21
CA ARG A 43 -13.70 -19.53 -1.41
C ARG A 43 -12.80 -20.16 -0.36
N SER A 44 -13.44 -20.72 0.66
CA SER A 44 -12.94 -21.65 1.69
C SER A 44 -11.42 -21.91 1.61
N ILE A 45 -10.66 -21.11 2.31
CA ILE A 45 -9.32 -21.49 2.75
C ILE A 45 -9.58 -22.42 3.93
N SER A 46 -9.50 -23.72 3.68
CA SER A 46 -9.33 -24.70 4.75
C SER A 46 -8.09 -24.29 5.54
N GLU A 47 -8.14 -24.46 6.86
CA GLU A 47 -7.09 -24.20 7.84
C GLU A 47 -5.85 -25.07 7.68
N ASN A 48 -5.27 -25.15 6.49
CA ASN A 48 -4.01 -25.83 6.26
C ASN A 48 -3.07 -24.94 5.46
N SER A 49 -2.10 -24.34 6.17
CA SER A 49 -0.73 -23.99 5.72
C SER A 49 -0.60 -23.37 4.33
N THR A 50 -1.38 -22.39 3.95
CA THR A 50 -1.12 -21.71 2.68
C THR A 50 -0.01 -20.67 2.89
N ILE A 51 1.19 -21.00 2.40
CA ILE A 51 2.29 -20.07 2.22
C ILE A 51 1.73 -18.83 1.52
N PHE A 52 1.90 -17.67 2.16
CA PHE A 52 1.53 -16.40 1.53
C PHE A 52 2.47 -16.17 0.34
N ARG A 53 1.92 -16.08 -0.86
CA ARG A 53 2.72 -15.82 -2.06
C ARG A 53 2.68 -14.34 -2.40
N LEU A 54 3.86 -13.73 -2.41
CA LEU A 54 4.04 -12.39 -2.97
C LEU A 54 3.76 -12.44 -4.48
N LYS A 55 3.05 -11.43 -4.98
CA LYS A 55 2.81 -11.21 -6.41
C LYS A 55 3.94 -10.36 -6.99
N SER A 56 4.12 -10.40 -8.31
CA SER A 56 5.16 -9.61 -9.02
C SER A 56 4.95 -8.10 -8.93
N ASP A 57 3.76 -7.65 -8.56
CA ASP A 57 3.39 -6.24 -8.38
C ASP A 57 3.33 -5.79 -6.92
N ASP A 58 3.62 -6.68 -5.98
CA ASP A 58 3.77 -6.27 -4.57
C ASP A 58 5.07 -5.52 -4.34
N VAL A 59 5.03 -4.58 -3.42
CA VAL A 59 6.24 -3.96 -2.89
C VAL A 59 7.04 -5.00 -2.11
N LYS A 60 8.32 -5.07 -2.37
CA LYS A 60 9.24 -6.01 -1.72
C LYS A 60 9.62 -5.49 -0.34
N LEU A 61 9.21 -6.19 0.72
CA LEU A 61 9.55 -5.85 2.10
C LEU A 61 10.86 -6.53 2.49
N ILE A 62 11.87 -5.76 2.88
CA ILE A 62 13.19 -6.25 3.27
C ILE A 62 13.41 -5.91 4.74
N ALA A 63 13.61 -6.91 5.58
CA ALA A 63 13.85 -6.69 7.00
C ALA A 63 15.36 -6.72 7.32
N PHE A 64 15.84 -5.72 8.07
CA PHE A 64 17.21 -5.76 8.61
C PHE A 64 17.34 -6.95 9.56
N TYR A 65 18.48 -7.62 9.50
CA TYR A 65 18.75 -8.85 10.22
C TYR A 65 20.02 -8.73 11.05
N LEU A 66 19.88 -8.85 12.38
CA LEU A 66 20.99 -8.79 13.32
C LEU A 66 21.61 -10.18 13.53
N PRO A 67 22.91 -10.37 13.25
CA PRO A 67 23.57 -11.66 13.42
C PRO A 67 24.12 -11.92 14.84
N GLN A 68 23.86 -11.07 15.84
CA GLN A 68 24.52 -11.09 17.17
C GLN A 68 23.92 -12.10 18.18
N PHE A 69 23.20 -13.13 17.71
CA PHE A 69 22.59 -14.15 18.57
C PHE A 69 23.36 -15.47 18.55
N HIS A 70 24.69 -15.38 18.51
CA HIS A 70 25.61 -16.49 18.72
C HIS A 70 26.91 -15.99 19.33
N GLN A 71 27.62 -16.89 19.99
CA GLN A 71 28.89 -16.59 20.66
C GLN A 71 30.00 -16.33 19.65
N ILE A 72 30.84 -15.33 19.94
CA ILE A 72 32.12 -15.06 19.27
C ILE A 72 33.18 -14.76 20.32
N PRO A 73 34.46 -15.13 20.08
CA PRO A 73 35.55 -14.91 21.03
C PRO A 73 35.73 -13.47 21.48
N GLU A 74 35.47 -12.50 20.58
CA GLU A 74 35.57 -11.08 20.86
C GLU A 74 34.54 -10.66 21.90
N ASN A 75 33.28 -11.07 21.74
CA ASN A 75 32.22 -10.76 22.70
C ASN A 75 32.47 -11.40 24.05
N ASP A 76 32.92 -12.66 24.07
CA ASP A 76 33.28 -13.36 25.30
C ASP A 76 34.39 -12.64 26.07
N LYS A 77 35.41 -12.12 25.35
CA LYS A 77 36.51 -11.33 25.94
C LYS A 77 36.03 -10.01 26.53
N TRP A 78 35.07 -9.33 25.92
CA TRP A 78 34.62 -8.00 26.32
C TRP A 78 33.50 -8.01 27.34
N TRP A 79 32.61 -9.00 27.26
CA TRP A 79 31.34 -9.02 27.98
C TRP A 79 31.18 -10.25 28.88
N GLY A 80 32.14 -11.17 28.87
CA GLY A 80 32.10 -12.44 29.60
C GLY A 80 31.73 -13.63 28.73
N GLU A 81 32.19 -14.80 29.15
CA GLU A 81 31.97 -16.06 28.45
C GLU A 81 30.47 -16.34 28.21
N GLY A 82 30.13 -16.75 27.01
CA GLY A 82 28.77 -17.08 26.63
C GLY A 82 27.91 -15.88 26.22
N PHE A 83 28.51 -14.70 26.08
CA PHE A 83 27.75 -13.50 25.74
C PHE A 83 27.12 -13.57 24.36
N THR A 84 25.84 -13.23 24.32
CA THR A 84 25.07 -12.93 23.09
C THR A 84 24.14 -11.76 23.38
N GLU A 85 23.47 -11.21 22.35
CA GLU A 85 22.47 -10.14 22.56
C GLU A 85 21.36 -10.55 23.54
N TRP A 86 21.06 -11.86 23.66
CA TRP A 86 20.11 -12.37 24.66
C TRP A 86 20.48 -12.04 26.09
N THR A 87 21.76 -11.87 26.39
CA THR A 87 22.23 -11.46 27.72
C THR A 87 21.68 -10.08 28.10
N ASN A 88 21.66 -9.16 27.16
CA ASN A 88 21.10 -7.82 27.35
C ASN A 88 19.57 -7.88 27.44
N VAL A 89 18.90 -8.61 26.55
CA VAL A 89 17.44 -8.73 26.53
C VAL A 89 16.89 -9.27 27.85
N LYS A 90 17.49 -10.35 28.37
CA LYS A 90 17.02 -11.03 29.61
C LYS A 90 17.15 -10.15 30.87
N LYS A 91 18.15 -9.27 30.95
CA LYS A 91 18.40 -8.43 32.14
C LYS A 91 17.58 -7.16 32.19
N ALA A 92 16.86 -6.83 31.11
CA ALA A 92 16.08 -5.59 31.05
C ALA A 92 14.94 -5.59 32.08
N ILE A 93 14.66 -4.44 32.69
CA ILE A 93 13.62 -4.28 33.69
C ILE A 93 12.69 -3.12 33.32
N PRO A 94 11.40 -3.18 33.70
CA PRO A 94 10.45 -2.10 33.46
C PRO A 94 10.86 -0.80 34.16
N GLN A 95 10.90 0.31 33.44
CA GLN A 95 11.27 1.63 33.93
C GLN A 95 10.06 2.41 34.51
N PHE A 96 8.85 2.13 34.04
CA PHE A 96 7.61 2.76 34.49
C PHE A 96 6.44 1.76 34.50
N LYS A 97 5.29 2.16 35.07
CA LYS A 97 4.09 1.31 35.13
C LYS A 97 3.54 1.08 33.71
N GLY A 98 3.37 -0.19 33.35
CA GLY A 98 2.90 -0.59 32.00
C GLY A 98 4.01 -0.76 30.97
N HIS A 99 5.27 -0.49 31.33
CA HIS A 99 6.42 -0.74 30.45
C HIS A 99 6.66 -2.25 30.31
N TYR A 100 6.64 -2.75 29.07
CA TYR A 100 6.85 -4.16 28.75
C TYR A 100 8.34 -4.47 28.64
N GLN A 101 8.91 -4.99 29.68
CA GLN A 101 10.27 -5.52 29.75
C GLN A 101 10.35 -6.63 30.82
N PRO A 102 11.20 -7.65 30.65
CA PRO A 102 11.95 -7.97 29.43
C PRO A 102 11.02 -8.45 28.32
N HIS A 103 11.42 -8.26 27.07
CA HIS A 103 10.75 -8.89 25.94
C HIS A 103 11.08 -10.38 25.91
N ILE A 104 10.08 -11.23 25.79
CA ILE A 104 10.23 -12.70 25.86
C ILE A 104 9.91 -13.28 24.49
N PRO A 105 10.87 -14.00 23.86
CA PRO A 105 10.64 -14.64 22.57
C PRO A 105 9.51 -15.68 22.66
N GLY A 106 8.71 -15.76 21.60
CA GLY A 106 7.67 -16.77 21.44
C GLY A 106 8.23 -18.13 20.96
N GLU A 107 7.71 -18.64 19.85
CA GLU A 107 8.04 -19.99 19.35
C GLU A 107 9.52 -20.23 19.08
N LEU A 108 10.28 -19.21 18.66
CA LEU A 108 11.71 -19.35 18.35
C LEU A 108 12.59 -19.47 19.62
N GLY A 109 12.06 -19.05 20.78
CA GLY A 109 12.82 -19.04 22.02
C GLY A 109 14.09 -18.18 21.95
N TYR A 110 15.00 -18.39 22.89
CA TYR A 110 16.33 -17.77 22.95
C TYR A 110 17.31 -18.56 22.07
N TYR A 111 17.19 -18.42 20.78
CA TYR A 111 17.90 -19.19 19.77
C TYR A 111 19.38 -18.86 19.64
N ASN A 112 20.11 -19.74 18.95
CA ASN A 112 21.48 -19.54 18.49
C ASN A 112 21.50 -19.56 16.95
N LEU A 113 22.01 -18.47 16.33
CA LEU A 113 22.04 -18.30 14.87
C LEU A 113 23.08 -19.16 14.14
N THR A 114 23.83 -20.00 14.83
CA THR A 114 24.63 -21.06 14.19
C THR A 114 23.81 -22.33 13.93
N ASN A 115 22.56 -22.38 14.40
CA ASN A 115 21.65 -23.48 14.14
C ASN A 115 20.85 -23.22 12.85
N LYS A 116 21.06 -24.04 11.85
CA LYS A 116 20.39 -23.97 10.54
C LYS A 116 18.85 -24.02 10.65
N GLU A 117 18.32 -24.88 11.54
CA GLU A 117 16.87 -25.03 11.68
C GLU A 117 16.20 -23.75 12.22
N VAL A 118 16.90 -22.98 13.04
CA VAL A 118 16.42 -21.66 13.47
C VAL A 118 16.27 -20.73 12.28
N MET A 119 17.30 -20.58 11.45
CA MET A 119 17.25 -19.73 10.27
C MET A 119 16.19 -20.22 9.27
N LYS A 120 16.07 -21.52 9.07
CA LYS A 120 15.03 -22.13 8.25
C LYS A 120 13.64 -21.72 8.74
N ARG A 121 13.39 -21.81 10.04
CA ARG A 121 12.10 -21.42 10.63
C ARG A 121 11.85 -19.91 10.51
N GLN A 122 12.86 -19.08 10.71
CA GLN A 122 12.76 -17.63 10.46
C GLN A 122 12.38 -17.32 9.01
N ILE A 123 12.98 -18.01 8.05
CA ILE A 123 12.67 -17.88 6.61
C ILE A 123 11.23 -18.32 6.30
N GLU A 124 10.78 -19.43 6.87
CA GLU A 124 9.39 -19.89 6.73
C GLU A 124 8.41 -18.85 7.23
N LEU A 125 8.64 -18.30 8.42
CA LEU A 125 7.83 -17.23 8.99
C LEU A 125 7.86 -15.97 8.11
N ALA A 126 9.04 -15.54 7.68
CA ALA A 126 9.19 -14.38 6.81
C ALA A 126 8.34 -14.53 5.53
N LYS A 127 8.45 -15.67 4.84
CA LYS A 127 7.66 -15.96 3.63
C LYS A 127 6.16 -16.08 3.91
N GLN A 128 5.78 -16.71 5.03
CA GLN A 128 4.37 -16.89 5.41
C GLN A 128 3.64 -15.56 5.63
N TYR A 129 4.37 -14.53 6.03
CA TYR A 129 3.81 -13.21 6.33
C TYR A 129 4.22 -12.10 5.36
N GLY A 130 4.84 -12.46 4.21
CA GLY A 130 5.06 -11.54 3.10
C GLY A 130 6.33 -10.71 3.18
N ILE A 131 7.31 -11.11 3.99
CA ILE A 131 8.66 -10.56 3.93
C ILE A 131 9.35 -11.14 2.68
N TYR A 132 9.86 -10.25 1.84
CA TYR A 132 10.55 -10.62 0.61
C TYR A 132 11.96 -11.13 0.86
N GLY A 133 12.71 -10.44 1.74
CA GLY A 133 14.11 -10.76 1.96
C GLY A 133 14.69 -10.17 3.24
N PHE A 134 15.92 -10.55 3.54
CA PHE A 134 16.67 -10.04 4.68
C PHE A 134 17.83 -9.15 4.25
N CYS A 135 18.09 -8.09 5.02
CA CYS A 135 19.27 -7.26 4.91
C CYS A 135 20.19 -7.54 6.10
N PHE A 136 21.20 -8.37 5.91
CA PHE A 136 22.11 -8.75 6.99
C PHE A 136 23.05 -7.63 7.37
N HIS A 137 23.16 -7.29 8.65
CA HIS A 137 24.27 -6.49 9.15
C HIS A 137 25.58 -7.24 8.93
N HIS A 138 26.52 -6.60 8.27
CA HIS A 138 27.83 -7.13 7.94
C HIS A 138 28.89 -6.32 8.69
N TYR A 139 29.81 -7.00 9.35
CA TYR A 139 30.85 -6.39 10.16
C TYR A 139 32.22 -6.73 9.58
N TRP A 140 32.92 -5.68 9.13
CA TRP A 140 34.25 -5.77 8.55
C TRP A 140 35.16 -4.76 9.23
N PHE A 141 36.34 -5.20 9.65
CA PHE A 141 37.34 -4.40 10.36
C PHE A 141 38.73 -4.68 9.77
N ALA A 142 39.09 -4.00 8.69
CA ALA A 142 40.41 -4.08 8.03
C ALA A 142 40.88 -5.53 7.80
N GLY A 143 40.12 -6.30 7.00
CA GLY A 143 40.39 -7.69 6.69
C GLY A 143 39.82 -8.71 7.68
N LYS A 144 39.26 -8.26 8.80
CA LYS A 144 38.63 -9.15 9.78
C LYS A 144 37.10 -9.06 9.72
N ARG A 145 36.43 -10.19 9.45
CA ARG A 145 34.96 -10.31 9.58
C ARG A 145 34.58 -10.73 10.98
N LEU A 146 33.46 -10.21 11.47
CA LEU A 146 32.82 -10.65 12.71
C LEU A 146 31.36 -11.00 12.43
N LEU A 147 30.83 -11.97 13.17
CA LEU A 147 29.42 -12.41 13.11
C LEU A 147 28.95 -12.86 11.72
N GLU A 148 29.85 -13.30 10.87
CA GLU A 148 29.60 -13.71 9.48
C GLU A 148 28.94 -15.11 9.35
N LYS A 149 28.94 -15.90 10.44
CA LYS A 149 28.44 -17.30 10.41
C LYS A 149 27.00 -17.41 9.85
N PRO A 150 26.02 -16.58 10.26
CA PRO A 150 24.65 -16.70 9.74
C PRO A 150 24.54 -16.46 8.24
N VAL A 151 25.20 -15.44 7.69
CA VAL A 151 25.16 -15.16 6.24
C VAL A 151 25.96 -16.19 5.45
N ASN A 152 27.08 -16.70 5.99
CA ASN A 152 27.81 -17.80 5.36
C ASN A 152 26.96 -19.08 5.32
N MET A 153 26.31 -19.43 6.42
CA MET A 153 25.38 -20.57 6.47
C MET A 153 24.26 -20.44 5.43
N LEU A 154 23.73 -19.22 5.21
CA LEU A 154 22.73 -18.96 4.19
C LEU A 154 23.27 -19.31 2.79
N ILE A 155 24.46 -18.83 2.39
CA ILE A 155 24.98 -19.08 1.05
C ILE A 155 25.42 -20.54 0.82
N GLU A 156 25.90 -21.21 1.87
CA GLU A 156 26.30 -22.62 1.83
C GLU A 156 25.09 -23.57 1.70
N ASN A 157 23.91 -23.15 2.19
CA ASN A 157 22.70 -23.96 2.19
C ASN A 157 21.64 -23.38 1.26
N LYS A 158 21.47 -23.98 0.09
CA LYS A 158 20.51 -23.48 -0.95
C LYS A 158 19.05 -23.72 -0.57
N ASP A 159 18.75 -24.62 0.37
CA ASP A 159 17.42 -24.83 0.93
C ASP A 159 16.96 -23.69 1.88
N LEU A 160 17.88 -22.86 2.35
CA LEU A 160 17.56 -21.60 3.01
C LEU A 160 17.18 -20.53 1.96
N ASP A 161 16.05 -20.75 1.30
CA ASP A 161 15.62 -19.99 0.13
C ASP A 161 14.95 -18.67 0.52
N ILE A 162 15.74 -17.59 0.67
CA ILE A 162 15.26 -16.21 0.86
C ILE A 162 16.20 -15.23 0.14
N PRO A 163 15.67 -14.22 -0.56
CA PRO A 163 16.47 -13.11 -1.07
C PRO A 163 17.18 -12.34 0.06
N PHE A 164 18.40 -11.87 -0.21
CA PHE A 164 19.15 -11.13 0.80
C PHE A 164 20.07 -10.08 0.19
N CYS A 165 20.44 -9.09 1.01
CA CYS A 165 21.51 -8.14 0.73
C CYS A 165 22.29 -7.85 2.04
N LEU A 166 23.32 -7.04 1.93
CA LEU A 166 24.17 -6.67 3.05
C LEU A 166 24.03 -5.20 3.41
N CYS A 167 24.13 -4.91 4.71
CA CYS A 167 24.33 -3.57 5.27
C CYS A 167 25.64 -3.55 6.05
N TRP A 168 26.66 -2.87 5.52
CA TRP A 168 27.91 -2.73 6.25
C TRP A 168 27.73 -1.79 7.43
N ALA A 169 27.77 -2.34 8.65
CA ALA A 169 27.76 -1.60 9.91
C ALA A 169 29.19 -1.10 10.23
N ASN A 170 29.61 -0.06 9.52
CA ASN A 170 30.98 0.47 9.51
C ASN A 170 31.29 1.44 10.65
N GLU A 171 30.72 1.23 11.83
CA GLU A 171 31.08 1.95 13.06
C GLU A 171 32.17 1.20 13.84
N ASN A 172 32.96 1.94 14.63
CA ASN A 172 33.81 1.33 15.64
C ASN A 172 32.94 0.59 16.67
N TRP A 173 33.37 -0.56 17.13
CA TRP A 173 32.77 -1.15 18.32
C TRP A 173 33.37 -0.52 19.58
N THR A 174 32.49 -0.10 20.48
CA THR A 174 32.84 0.60 21.73
C THR A 174 32.11 -0.05 22.90
N ARG A 175 32.51 0.23 24.13
CA ARG A 175 31.79 -0.19 25.35
C ARG A 175 30.48 0.58 25.58
N ARG A 176 29.76 0.82 24.52
CA ARG A 176 28.51 1.58 24.51
C ARG A 176 27.44 0.96 25.42
N TRP A 177 27.44 -0.34 25.55
CA TRP A 177 26.48 -1.06 26.40
C TRP A 177 26.74 -0.87 27.90
N ASP A 178 27.98 -0.51 28.29
CA ASP A 178 28.33 -0.11 29.66
C ASP A 178 28.22 1.39 29.87
N GLY A 179 27.81 2.15 28.86
CA GLY A 179 27.75 3.61 28.90
C GLY A 179 29.09 4.28 28.71
N LEU A 180 30.13 3.56 28.28
CA LEU A 180 31.49 4.01 27.98
C LEU A 180 31.68 4.16 26.47
N ASP A 181 30.91 5.06 25.85
CA ASP A 181 30.90 5.27 24.39
C ASP A 181 32.28 5.62 23.79
N ASN A 182 33.18 6.13 24.57
CA ASN A 182 34.54 6.56 24.13
C ASN A 182 35.59 5.42 24.20
N GLU A 183 35.29 4.29 24.81
CA GLU A 183 36.24 3.17 24.89
C GLU A 183 36.08 2.27 23.67
N VAL A 184 37.02 2.39 22.72
CA VAL A 184 37.03 1.63 21.47
C VAL A 184 37.52 0.21 21.69
N LEU A 185 36.72 -0.78 21.41
CA LEU A 185 37.03 -2.21 21.50
C LEU A 185 37.69 -2.73 20.20
N ILE A 186 37.16 -2.33 19.05
CA ILE A 186 37.75 -2.57 17.74
C ILE A 186 37.44 -1.39 16.81
N ALA A 187 38.46 -0.83 16.19
CA ALA A 187 38.34 0.34 15.32
C ALA A 187 38.24 -0.05 13.84
N GLN A 188 37.48 0.74 13.11
CA GLN A 188 37.56 0.78 11.64
C GLN A 188 38.92 1.38 11.22
N LYS A 189 39.54 0.78 10.20
CA LYS A 189 40.80 1.27 9.62
C LYS A 189 40.64 1.33 8.12
N HIS A 190 40.15 2.46 7.66
CA HIS A 190 39.91 2.67 6.23
C HIS A 190 41.22 2.98 5.49
N SER A 191 41.47 2.32 4.39
CA SER A 191 42.56 2.62 3.45
C SER A 191 42.13 2.23 2.03
N PRO A 192 42.80 2.71 0.98
CA PRO A 192 42.51 2.27 -0.40
C PRO A 192 42.61 0.76 -0.58
N GLU A 193 43.57 0.11 0.10
CA GLU A 193 43.73 -1.37 0.06
C GLU A 193 42.54 -2.05 0.78
N ASP A 194 42.11 -1.51 1.92
CA ASP A 194 40.98 -2.09 2.66
C ASP A 194 39.67 -1.95 1.88
N ASP A 195 39.49 -0.85 1.13
CA ASP A 195 38.33 -0.69 0.25
C ASP A 195 38.25 -1.82 -0.80
N ILE A 196 39.41 -2.19 -1.39
CA ILE A 196 39.49 -3.29 -2.36
C ILE A 196 39.28 -4.65 -1.65
N ASN A 197 39.95 -4.89 -0.55
CA ASN A 197 39.80 -6.14 0.21
C ASN A 197 38.36 -6.35 0.65
N PHE A 198 37.65 -5.29 1.03
CA PHE A 198 36.25 -5.34 1.42
C PHE A 198 35.35 -5.75 0.24
N ILE A 199 35.44 -5.05 -0.90
CA ILE A 199 34.58 -5.35 -2.04
C ILE A 199 34.86 -6.74 -2.62
N GLU A 200 36.12 -7.17 -2.63
CA GLU A 200 36.53 -8.51 -3.04
C GLU A 200 35.94 -9.57 -2.11
N ASP A 201 36.03 -9.37 -0.79
CA ASP A 201 35.50 -10.32 0.18
C ASP A 201 33.99 -10.52 0.10
N ILE A 202 33.24 -9.42 -0.11
CA ILE A 202 31.78 -9.49 -0.21
C ILE A 202 31.28 -9.91 -1.59
N SER A 203 32.12 -9.89 -2.62
CA SER A 203 31.75 -10.26 -4.01
C SER A 203 31.21 -11.69 -4.13
N LYS A 204 31.67 -12.61 -3.29
CA LYS A 204 31.17 -14.00 -3.22
C LYS A 204 29.66 -14.07 -2.96
N TYR A 205 29.11 -13.10 -2.19
CA TYR A 205 27.66 -13.03 -1.94
C TYR A 205 26.90 -12.56 -3.17
N PHE A 206 27.47 -11.66 -3.99
CA PHE A 206 26.87 -11.10 -5.20
C PHE A 206 26.60 -12.15 -6.29
N ASN A 207 27.35 -13.25 -6.27
CA ASN A 207 27.21 -14.37 -7.21
C ASN A 207 26.08 -15.34 -6.81
N ASP A 208 25.52 -15.21 -5.60
CA ASP A 208 24.38 -16.01 -5.20
C ASP A 208 23.12 -15.49 -5.91
N THR A 209 22.35 -16.42 -6.50
CA THR A 209 21.11 -16.07 -7.23
C THR A 209 20.04 -15.43 -6.37
N ARG A 210 20.11 -15.58 -5.05
CA ARG A 210 19.21 -14.97 -4.06
C ARG A 210 19.65 -13.55 -3.68
N TYR A 211 20.86 -13.11 -4.09
CA TYR A 211 21.31 -11.76 -3.75
C TYR A 211 20.43 -10.70 -4.43
N ILE A 212 19.95 -9.73 -3.65
CA ILE A 212 19.04 -8.68 -4.14
C ILE A 212 19.81 -7.74 -5.08
N LYS A 213 19.24 -7.52 -6.26
CA LYS A 213 19.81 -6.65 -7.31
C LYS A 213 18.76 -5.64 -7.79
N ILE A 214 19.23 -4.47 -8.19
CA ILE A 214 18.48 -3.43 -8.92
C ILE A 214 19.20 -3.21 -10.24
N ASP A 215 18.52 -3.31 -11.37
CA ASP A 215 19.10 -3.22 -12.72
C ASP A 215 20.33 -4.14 -12.88
N GLU A 216 20.24 -5.37 -12.36
CA GLU A 216 21.30 -6.39 -12.31
C GLU A 216 22.51 -6.02 -11.42
N LYS A 217 22.53 -4.85 -10.80
CA LYS A 217 23.58 -4.39 -9.87
C LYS A 217 23.28 -4.89 -8.46
N PRO A 218 24.19 -5.60 -7.77
CA PRO A 218 24.00 -6.02 -6.40
C PRO A 218 23.83 -4.82 -5.47
N VAL A 219 22.90 -4.93 -4.55
CA VAL A 219 22.58 -3.88 -3.57
C VAL A 219 23.52 -3.98 -2.37
N LEU A 220 24.22 -2.90 -2.05
CA LEU A 220 24.97 -2.77 -0.80
C LEU A 220 24.53 -1.53 -0.05
N ILE A 221 24.15 -1.70 1.22
CA ILE A 221 23.86 -0.57 2.12
C ILE A 221 25.10 -0.24 2.94
N VAL A 222 25.45 1.03 3.00
CA VAL A 222 26.48 1.58 3.89
C VAL A 222 25.79 2.32 5.03
N TYR A 223 26.05 1.90 6.27
CA TYR A 223 25.35 2.45 7.44
C TYR A 223 25.80 3.87 7.77
N ARG A 224 27.11 4.15 7.71
CA ARG A 224 27.70 5.45 8.08
C ARG A 224 28.71 5.91 7.03
N ILE A 225 28.21 6.38 5.88
CA ILE A 225 29.07 6.83 4.78
C ILE A 225 30.00 7.98 5.19
N GLU A 226 29.55 8.83 6.11
CA GLU A 226 30.31 9.99 6.62
C GLU A 226 31.50 9.63 7.51
N LEU A 227 31.67 8.37 7.87
CA LEU A 227 32.84 7.91 8.65
C LEU A 227 34.03 7.53 7.77
N PHE A 228 33.84 7.43 6.45
CA PHE A 228 34.99 7.24 5.56
C PHE A 228 35.81 8.50 5.45
N PRO A 229 37.16 8.39 5.42
CA PRO A 229 38.03 9.57 5.23
C PRO A 229 37.76 10.31 3.91
N ASN A 230 37.58 9.57 2.83
CA ASN A 230 37.25 10.06 1.48
C ASN A 230 36.18 9.17 0.85
N PRO A 231 34.89 9.38 1.19
CA PRO A 231 33.82 8.48 0.77
C PRO A 231 33.65 8.41 -0.76
N GLU A 232 33.81 9.52 -1.49
CA GLU A 232 33.73 9.58 -2.92
C GLU A 232 34.79 8.71 -3.60
N ASP A 233 36.03 8.75 -3.11
CA ASP A 233 37.15 7.95 -3.65
C ASP A 233 36.92 6.45 -3.39
N THR A 234 36.40 6.08 -2.23
CA THR A 234 36.03 4.71 -1.90
C THR A 234 34.97 4.17 -2.86
N ILE A 235 33.94 4.97 -3.15
CA ILE A 235 32.86 4.61 -4.07
C ILE A 235 33.42 4.43 -5.50
N VAL A 236 34.28 5.32 -5.93
CA VAL A 236 34.93 5.20 -7.25
C VAL A 236 35.77 3.91 -7.34
N ARG A 237 36.54 3.57 -6.29
CA ARG A 237 37.32 2.31 -6.24
C ARG A 237 36.41 1.08 -6.32
N TRP A 238 35.31 1.05 -5.59
CA TRP A 238 34.36 -0.07 -5.63
C TRP A 238 33.70 -0.21 -7.01
N ARG A 239 33.22 0.89 -7.59
CA ARG A 239 32.61 0.86 -8.94
C ARG A 239 33.58 0.35 -9.98
N LYS A 240 34.82 0.86 -9.96
CA LYS A 240 35.87 0.41 -10.86
C LYS A 240 36.19 -1.08 -10.67
N TRP A 241 36.34 -1.53 -9.44
CA TRP A 241 36.59 -2.96 -9.14
C TRP A 241 35.48 -3.84 -9.70
N MET A 242 34.24 -3.45 -9.52
CA MET A 242 33.07 -4.20 -10.02
C MET A 242 33.07 -4.29 -11.56
N GLU A 243 33.37 -3.21 -12.25
CA GLU A 243 33.47 -3.18 -13.72
C GLU A 243 34.65 -4.05 -14.22
N ASP A 244 35.82 -3.93 -13.60
CA ASP A 244 37.02 -4.70 -13.96
C ASP A 244 36.80 -6.22 -13.72
N HIS A 245 35.86 -6.64 -12.88
CA HIS A 245 35.52 -8.03 -12.60
C HIS A 245 34.21 -8.51 -13.27
N GLY A 246 33.72 -7.77 -14.26
CA GLY A 246 32.64 -8.20 -15.15
C GLY A 246 31.22 -8.03 -14.58
N TYR A 247 31.05 -7.28 -13.47
CA TYR A 247 29.73 -6.89 -13.00
C TYR A 247 29.20 -5.68 -13.78
N LYS A 248 27.87 -5.54 -13.89
CA LYS A 248 27.25 -4.32 -14.47
C LYS A 248 27.41 -3.08 -13.57
N GLY A 249 28.11 -3.18 -12.45
CA GLY A 249 28.29 -2.18 -11.42
C GLY A 249 27.71 -2.64 -10.10
N ILE A 250 27.56 -1.70 -9.16
CA ILE A 250 26.98 -1.92 -7.81
C ILE A 250 25.95 -0.83 -7.52
N TYR A 251 24.84 -1.21 -6.87
CA TYR A 251 23.83 -0.26 -6.43
C TYR A 251 24.05 0.07 -4.95
N LEU A 252 24.56 1.27 -4.70
CA LEU A 252 25.00 1.72 -3.38
C LEU A 252 23.90 2.56 -2.69
N ILE A 253 23.52 2.16 -1.49
CA ILE A 253 22.52 2.85 -0.68
C ILE A 253 23.16 3.33 0.62
N GLY A 254 22.98 4.60 0.99
CA GLY A 254 23.42 5.10 2.27
C GLY A 254 22.28 5.19 3.27
N ALA A 255 22.50 4.73 4.51
CA ALA A 255 21.51 4.91 5.55
C ALA A 255 21.46 6.36 6.03
N GLN A 256 20.24 6.89 6.22
CA GLN A 256 20.02 8.18 6.87
C GLN A 256 20.15 8.02 8.37
N GLY A 257 21.31 8.38 8.89
CA GLY A 257 21.56 8.29 10.32
C GLY A 257 22.26 9.54 10.83
N PHE A 258 22.13 9.82 12.10
CA PHE A 258 22.90 10.83 12.82
C PHE A 258 22.89 12.21 12.12
N ALA A 259 24.04 12.68 11.62
CA ALA A 259 24.17 13.97 10.93
C ALA A 259 23.94 13.86 9.40
N CYS A 260 24.06 12.66 8.82
CA CYS A 260 23.94 12.45 7.38
C CYS A 260 22.46 12.34 6.96
N LYS A 261 21.89 13.43 6.43
CA LYS A 261 20.52 13.45 5.91
C LYS A 261 20.45 13.00 4.45
N ASN A 262 21.42 13.39 3.65
CA ASN A 262 21.47 13.08 2.22
C ASN A 262 22.78 12.37 1.86
N PRO A 263 22.84 11.03 2.02
CA PRO A 263 24.05 10.26 1.69
C PRO A 263 24.36 10.23 0.18
N THR A 264 23.41 10.57 -0.68
CA THR A 264 23.67 10.59 -2.14
C THR A 264 24.67 11.66 -2.56
N LYS A 265 24.92 12.64 -1.71
CA LYS A 265 25.96 13.67 -1.94
C LYS A 265 27.37 13.08 -2.05
N TYR A 266 27.58 11.89 -1.53
CA TYR A 266 28.85 11.16 -1.59
C TYR A 266 28.96 10.23 -2.82
N GLY A 267 28.05 10.35 -3.80
CA GLY A 267 28.07 9.52 -5.02
C GLY A 267 27.30 8.18 -4.90
N LEU A 268 26.50 8.01 -3.84
CA LEU A 268 25.61 6.85 -3.71
C LEU A 268 24.38 6.97 -4.63
N ASP A 269 23.83 5.84 -5.06
CA ASP A 269 22.67 5.78 -5.96
C ASP A 269 21.37 6.17 -5.25
N ALA A 270 21.27 5.86 -3.94
CA ALA A 270 20.08 6.10 -3.14
C ALA A 270 20.38 6.27 -1.66
N ALA A 271 19.38 6.71 -0.92
CA ALA A 271 19.33 6.71 0.53
C ALA A 271 18.27 5.73 1.04
N VAL A 272 18.41 5.23 2.26
CA VAL A 272 17.39 4.51 3.00
C VAL A 272 17.16 5.17 4.36
N GLU A 273 15.89 5.40 4.71
CA GLU A 273 15.55 5.83 6.07
C GLU A 273 16.03 4.78 7.07
N PHE A 274 16.52 5.23 8.22
CA PHE A 274 16.96 4.32 9.29
C PHE A 274 16.37 4.78 10.64
N PRO A 275 15.02 4.63 10.82
CA PRO A 275 14.37 4.97 12.07
C PRO A 275 14.91 4.10 13.21
N PRO A 276 14.98 4.61 14.47
CA PRO A 276 14.32 5.83 14.93
C PRO A 276 15.11 7.13 14.67
N ASN A 277 16.20 7.10 13.91
CA ASN A 277 16.90 8.33 13.55
C ASN A 277 15.92 9.31 12.88
N GLY A 278 15.95 10.56 13.31
CA GLY A 278 15.03 11.59 12.85
C GLY A 278 13.66 11.61 13.56
N MET A 279 13.32 10.59 14.33
CA MET A 279 12.03 10.51 15.07
C MET A 279 12.08 11.14 16.48
N TYR A 280 13.26 11.38 17.04
CA TYR A 280 13.43 11.89 18.42
C TYR A 280 12.85 13.30 18.69
N LYS A 281 12.42 14.00 17.67
CA LYS A 281 11.88 15.36 17.79
C LYS A 281 10.38 15.41 18.05
N TYR A 282 9.73 14.25 18.21
CA TYR A 282 8.28 14.17 18.22
C TYR A 282 7.76 13.68 19.59
N ASN A 283 6.94 14.52 20.18
CA ASN A 283 6.06 14.28 21.31
C ASN A 283 6.62 13.42 22.46
N TYR A 284 7.41 14.04 23.31
CA TYR A 284 7.87 13.43 24.56
C TYR A 284 6.72 13.35 25.56
N ILE A 285 6.49 12.16 26.10
CA ILE A 285 5.43 11.88 27.07
C ILE A 285 5.95 11.40 28.43
N SER A 286 7.22 11.65 28.75
CA SER A 286 7.83 11.24 30.01
C SER A 286 7.08 11.76 31.25
N SER A 287 6.44 12.93 31.16
CA SER A 287 5.61 13.49 32.23
C SER A 287 4.23 12.78 32.43
N GLN A 288 3.84 11.91 31.50
CA GLN A 288 2.54 11.23 31.50
C GLN A 288 2.62 9.81 32.07
N VAL A 289 3.79 9.34 32.44
CA VAL A 289 3.98 7.97 32.97
C VAL A 289 4.36 7.98 34.44
N SER A 290 4.02 6.91 35.15
CA SER A 290 4.42 6.70 36.54
C SER A 290 5.68 5.86 36.59
N PHE A 291 6.82 6.49 36.89
CA PHE A 291 8.11 5.80 36.94
C PHE A 291 8.16 4.78 38.09
N LYS A 292 8.68 3.60 37.77
CA LYS A 292 9.12 2.58 38.75
C LYS A 292 10.59 2.79 39.13
N ASN A 293 11.39 3.26 38.18
CA ASN A 293 12.78 3.60 38.40
C ASN A 293 12.92 5.12 38.57
N PRO A 294 13.15 5.61 39.81
CA PRO A 294 13.29 7.05 40.05
C PRO A 294 14.55 7.66 39.40
N ASN A 295 15.51 6.83 39.02
CA ASN A 295 16.74 7.23 38.37
C ASN A 295 16.65 7.22 36.83
N PHE A 296 15.45 7.07 36.25
CA PHE A 296 15.29 7.11 34.81
C PHE A 296 15.64 8.50 34.26
N LYS A 297 16.56 8.52 33.30
CA LYS A 297 17.07 9.74 32.63
C LYS A 297 16.91 9.66 31.11
N GLY A 298 16.19 8.67 30.63
CA GLY A 298 15.96 8.43 29.21
C GLY A 298 14.80 9.25 28.65
N ASN A 299 14.36 8.89 27.45
CA ASN A 299 13.30 9.56 26.75
C ASN A 299 12.14 8.59 26.49
N ILE A 300 10.90 9.05 26.67
CA ILE A 300 9.70 8.34 26.28
C ILE A 300 9.00 9.17 25.21
N VAL A 301 8.87 8.59 24.02
CA VAL A 301 8.29 9.22 22.82
C VAL A 301 6.98 8.51 22.49
N ASP A 302 5.96 9.25 22.08
CA ASP A 302 4.69 8.67 21.68
C ASP A 302 4.74 8.18 20.21
N TYR A 303 4.79 6.85 20.02
CA TYR A 303 4.74 6.22 18.71
C TYR A 303 3.42 6.53 17.97
N SER A 304 2.30 6.57 18.71
CA SER A 304 0.99 6.82 18.12
C SER A 304 0.88 8.22 17.52
N TYR A 305 1.52 9.23 18.14
CA TYR A 305 1.56 10.58 17.61
C TYR A 305 2.25 10.64 16.24
N TYR A 306 3.39 9.93 16.11
CA TYR A 306 4.13 9.87 14.86
C TYR A 306 3.30 9.25 13.72
N VAL A 307 2.60 8.16 14.03
CA VAL A 307 1.78 7.44 13.05
C VAL A 307 0.51 8.21 12.68
N ASN A 308 -0.25 8.67 13.69
CA ASN A 308 -1.52 9.36 13.45
C ASN A 308 -1.36 10.68 12.68
N ASN A 309 -0.22 11.36 12.83
CA ASN A 309 0.11 12.57 12.08
C ASN A 309 0.86 12.28 10.76
N LYS A 310 1.04 11.01 10.38
CA LYS A 310 1.71 10.56 9.16
C LYS A 310 3.06 11.21 8.91
N LEU A 311 3.86 11.37 9.97
CA LEU A 311 5.12 12.10 9.89
C LEU A 311 6.15 11.40 9.00
N TYR A 312 6.01 10.10 8.78
CA TYR A 312 6.79 9.28 7.86
C TYR A 312 6.55 9.57 6.36
N LEU A 313 5.47 10.31 6.02
CA LEU A 313 5.21 10.74 4.65
C LEU A 313 5.76 12.12 4.33
N LYS A 314 6.35 12.83 5.31
CA LYS A 314 7.00 14.12 5.04
C LYS A 314 8.18 13.90 4.10
N GLU A 315 8.18 14.64 3.00
CA GLU A 315 9.26 14.62 2.02
C GLU A 315 10.33 15.64 2.40
N ASP A 316 11.60 15.28 2.19
CA ASP A 316 12.70 16.22 2.29
C ASP A 316 12.62 17.26 1.15
N LYS A 317 13.13 18.46 1.40
CA LYS A 317 13.19 19.53 0.39
C LYS A 317 14.12 19.16 -0.78
N GLU A 318 15.15 18.36 -0.52
CA GLU A 318 16.08 17.86 -1.52
C GLU A 318 15.49 16.62 -2.20
N LYS A 319 15.54 16.58 -3.54
CA LYS A 319 15.06 15.44 -4.33
C LYS A 319 16.20 14.47 -4.57
N TYR A 320 16.18 13.34 -3.89
CA TYR A 320 17.06 12.20 -4.12
C TYR A 320 16.28 10.90 -4.02
N ASN A 321 16.84 9.80 -4.49
CA ASN A 321 16.19 8.50 -4.40
C ASN A 321 16.21 8.00 -2.95
N LEU A 322 15.05 7.95 -2.29
CA LEU A 322 14.91 7.56 -0.88
C LEU A 322 14.01 6.33 -0.75
N PHE A 323 14.53 5.28 -0.13
CA PHE A 323 13.76 4.11 0.29
C PHE A 323 13.17 4.35 1.69
N LYS A 324 11.88 4.08 1.83
CA LYS A 324 11.16 4.20 3.11
C LYS A 324 11.45 3.02 4.02
N THR A 325 11.53 3.30 5.33
CA THR A 325 11.70 2.28 6.37
C THR A 325 10.69 2.47 7.48
N ILE A 326 10.23 1.36 8.05
CA ILE A 326 9.32 1.31 9.20
C ILE A 326 9.99 0.59 10.37
N ILE A 327 9.61 0.97 11.61
CA ILE A 327 9.90 0.20 12.83
C ILE A 327 8.60 -0.38 13.41
N PRO A 328 8.58 -1.66 13.84
CA PRO A 328 7.43 -2.22 14.55
C PRO A 328 7.20 -1.54 15.91
N SER A 329 8.29 -1.32 16.62
CA SER A 329 8.41 -0.65 17.91
C SER A 329 9.86 -0.19 18.12
N TRP A 330 10.14 0.46 19.24
CA TRP A 330 11.51 0.79 19.65
C TRP A 330 11.61 0.91 21.16
N ASP A 331 12.51 0.15 21.76
CA ASP A 331 12.82 0.20 23.18
C ASP A 331 14.23 -0.34 23.44
N ASN A 332 15.21 0.52 23.56
CA ASN A 332 16.59 0.11 23.77
C ASN A 332 16.98 -0.03 25.27
N THR A 333 15.98 -0.26 26.13
CA THR A 333 16.19 -0.52 27.57
C THR A 333 17.19 -1.68 27.83
N PRO A 334 17.19 -2.79 27.06
CA PRO A 334 18.18 -3.86 27.24
C PRO A 334 19.62 -3.39 27.14
N ARG A 335 19.90 -2.43 26.27
CA ARG A 335 21.25 -1.90 26.02
C ARG A 335 21.58 -0.64 26.84
N ARG A 336 20.58 0.17 27.20
CA ARG A 336 20.79 1.52 27.78
C ARG A 336 20.23 1.69 29.20
N GLY A 337 19.49 0.72 29.71
CA GLY A 337 18.89 0.76 31.04
C GLY A 337 18.11 2.04 31.32
N ASN A 338 18.49 2.76 32.39
CA ASN A 338 17.82 4.02 32.79
C ASN A 338 18.07 5.21 31.84
N LYS A 339 18.93 5.09 30.84
CA LYS A 339 19.17 6.09 29.79
C LYS A 339 18.52 5.73 28.45
N SER A 340 17.57 4.79 28.46
CA SER A 340 16.91 4.30 27.26
C SER A 340 16.03 5.35 26.58
N THR A 341 15.83 5.14 25.27
CA THR A 341 14.79 5.82 24.50
C THR A 341 13.72 4.78 24.13
N ILE A 342 12.48 5.09 24.50
CA ILE A 342 11.36 4.17 24.39
C ILE A 342 10.27 4.84 23.56
N PHE A 343 9.83 4.20 22.47
CA PHE A 343 8.66 4.61 21.70
C PHE A 343 7.44 3.87 22.26
N TYR A 344 6.75 4.51 23.20
CA TYR A 344 5.59 3.96 23.87
C TYR A 344 4.32 4.07 23.00
N ASN A 345 3.28 3.32 23.30
CA ASN A 345 2.02 3.24 22.53
C ASN A 345 2.18 2.65 21.12
N SER A 346 3.22 1.85 20.87
CA SER A 346 3.28 1.06 19.65
C SER A 346 2.25 -0.07 19.70
N SER A 347 1.63 -0.38 18.55
CA SER A 347 0.72 -1.51 18.42
C SER A 347 0.77 -2.10 17.00
N PRO A 348 0.36 -3.36 16.82
CA PRO A 348 0.25 -3.98 15.50
C PRO A 348 -0.63 -3.19 14.52
N GLU A 349 -1.71 -2.53 15.00
CA GLU A 349 -2.62 -1.74 14.19
C GLU A 349 -1.96 -0.46 13.67
N LEU A 350 -1.24 0.26 14.54
CA LEU A 350 -0.50 1.46 14.13
C LEU A 350 0.64 1.12 13.17
N TYR A 351 1.35 0.02 13.43
CA TYR A 351 2.35 -0.51 12.52
C TYR A 351 1.73 -0.83 11.15
N LYS A 352 0.58 -1.53 11.11
CA LYS A 352 -0.14 -1.83 9.87
C LYS A 352 -0.51 -0.56 9.11
N GLN A 353 -1.03 0.45 9.80
CA GLN A 353 -1.39 1.73 9.19
C GLN A 353 -0.17 2.40 8.54
N TRP A 354 0.94 2.49 9.25
CA TRP A 354 2.18 3.07 8.72
C TRP A 354 2.70 2.26 7.52
N LEU A 355 2.80 0.94 7.65
CA LEU A 355 3.28 0.07 6.58
C LEU A 355 2.42 0.20 5.32
N LYS A 356 1.11 0.19 5.45
CA LYS A 356 0.19 0.39 4.33
C LYS A 356 0.43 1.72 3.61
N ASP A 357 0.55 2.80 4.35
CA ASP A 357 0.76 4.13 3.76
C ASP A 357 2.10 4.22 2.99
N ILE A 358 3.20 3.65 3.52
CA ILE A 358 4.49 3.67 2.82
C ILE A 358 4.57 2.68 1.64
N ILE A 359 3.82 1.57 1.68
CA ILE A 359 3.66 0.69 0.50
C ILE A 359 2.96 1.46 -0.64
N ILE A 360 1.87 2.18 -0.33
CA ILE A 360 1.17 3.02 -1.32
C ILE A 360 2.10 4.10 -1.85
N TYR A 361 2.81 4.81 -0.97
CA TYR A 361 3.81 5.81 -1.35
C TYR A 361 4.84 5.22 -2.31
N THR A 362 5.42 4.09 -1.97
CA THR A 362 6.46 3.42 -2.76
C THR A 362 5.93 3.02 -4.15
N LYS A 363 4.74 2.42 -4.23
CA LYS A 363 4.10 2.08 -5.51
C LYS A 363 3.87 3.29 -6.42
N THR A 364 3.56 4.45 -5.84
CA THR A 364 3.25 5.66 -6.60
C THR A 364 4.47 6.49 -6.98
N LYS A 365 5.59 6.35 -6.28
CA LYS A 365 6.77 7.22 -6.43
C LYS A 365 8.00 6.51 -7.00
N LYS A 366 8.03 5.17 -7.01
CA LYS A 366 9.21 4.39 -7.40
C LYS A 366 8.97 3.59 -8.68
N ASN A 367 10.05 3.44 -9.47
CA ASN A 367 10.08 2.50 -10.57
C ASN A 367 9.93 1.07 -10.04
N LYS A 368 9.45 0.16 -10.89
CA LYS A 368 9.11 -1.20 -10.48
C LYS A 368 10.27 -1.95 -9.82
N ASP A 369 11.47 -1.79 -10.32
CA ASP A 369 12.65 -2.49 -9.81
C ASP A 369 13.18 -1.89 -8.49
N GLU A 370 12.74 -0.67 -8.14
CA GLU A 370 13.06 0.04 -6.90
C GLU A 370 11.91 0.04 -5.89
N GLN A 371 10.88 -0.79 -6.08
CA GLN A 371 9.75 -0.86 -5.14
C GLN A 371 10.11 -1.70 -3.91
N PHE A 372 11.04 -1.18 -3.10
CA PHE A 372 11.43 -1.73 -1.80
C PHE A 372 10.92 -0.85 -0.66
N VAL A 373 10.53 -1.50 0.43
CA VAL A 373 10.31 -0.91 1.75
C VAL A 373 11.14 -1.71 2.74
N PHE A 374 11.90 -1.01 3.57
CA PHE A 374 12.71 -1.66 4.60
C PHE A 374 11.97 -1.70 5.94
N ILE A 375 12.30 -2.68 6.77
CA ILE A 375 11.75 -2.84 8.12
C ILE A 375 12.93 -2.97 9.09
N ASN A 376 13.01 -2.09 10.06
CA ASN A 376 13.99 -2.18 11.13
C ASN A 376 13.30 -2.69 12.42
N ALA A 377 13.35 -4.01 12.71
CA ALA A 377 14.07 -5.05 12.00
C ALA A 377 13.31 -6.39 12.05
N TRP A 378 13.95 -7.45 11.56
CA TRP A 378 13.48 -8.81 11.79
C TRP A 378 13.64 -9.19 13.27
N ASN A 379 14.85 -8.97 13.84
CA ASN A 379 15.26 -9.51 15.13
C ASN A 379 16.13 -8.58 16.01
N GLU A 380 15.91 -7.25 15.98
CA GLU A 380 16.61 -6.33 16.89
C GLU A 380 15.98 -6.31 18.30
N TRP A 381 16.08 -7.45 18.99
CA TRP A 381 15.52 -7.64 20.34
C TRP A 381 16.09 -6.68 21.39
N GLY A 382 17.41 -6.39 21.31
CA GLY A 382 18.07 -5.44 22.21
C GLY A 382 17.60 -3.98 22.07
N GLU A 383 16.92 -3.69 20.97
CA GLU A 383 16.34 -2.37 20.69
C GLU A 383 14.80 -2.39 20.68
N GLY A 384 14.20 -3.55 21.02
CA GLY A 384 12.76 -3.71 21.00
C GLY A 384 12.12 -3.49 19.61
N ALA A 385 12.92 -3.65 18.55
CA ALA A 385 12.53 -3.43 17.17
C ALA A 385 12.60 -4.77 16.40
N TYR A 386 11.58 -5.58 16.50
CA TYR A 386 11.57 -6.93 15.91
C TYR A 386 10.19 -7.31 15.38
N LEU A 387 10.18 -8.18 14.37
CA LEU A 387 8.98 -8.81 13.82
C LEU A 387 8.78 -10.24 14.32
N GLU A 388 9.82 -10.88 14.84
CA GLU A 388 9.73 -12.22 15.38
C GLU A 388 8.65 -12.33 16.46
N PRO A 389 7.92 -13.47 16.54
CA PRO A 389 6.86 -13.65 17.52
C PRO A 389 7.36 -13.55 18.95
N ASP A 390 6.69 -12.77 19.80
CA ASP A 390 6.93 -12.68 21.23
C ASP A 390 5.76 -13.23 22.06
N VAL A 391 5.95 -13.37 23.36
CA VAL A 391 4.90 -13.87 24.27
C VAL A 391 3.72 -12.89 24.39
N LYS A 392 3.96 -11.59 24.26
CA LYS A 392 2.92 -10.55 24.44
C LYS A 392 2.02 -10.41 23.21
N TYR A 393 2.63 -10.29 22.03
CA TYR A 393 1.92 -9.99 20.79
C TYR A 393 1.75 -11.20 19.88
N GLY A 394 2.42 -12.32 20.18
CA GLY A 394 2.42 -13.51 19.31
C GLY A 394 2.81 -13.12 17.87
N TYR A 395 2.00 -13.51 16.92
CA TYR A 395 2.21 -13.22 15.49
C TYR A 395 1.56 -11.91 15.02
N SER A 396 1.08 -11.06 15.91
CA SER A 396 0.24 -9.90 15.52
C SER A 396 0.97 -8.92 14.60
N TYR A 397 2.26 -8.64 14.80
CA TYR A 397 3.03 -7.78 13.89
C TYR A 397 3.25 -8.43 12.51
N LEU A 398 3.49 -9.72 12.47
CA LEU A 398 3.60 -10.49 11.22
C LEU A 398 2.25 -10.53 10.48
N ASN A 399 1.15 -10.77 11.18
CA ASN A 399 -0.20 -10.70 10.61
C ASN A 399 -0.49 -9.30 10.04
N SER A 400 -0.15 -8.25 10.77
CA SER A 400 -0.29 -6.85 10.33
C SER A 400 0.53 -6.56 9.08
N THR A 401 1.71 -7.16 8.93
CA THR A 401 2.53 -7.07 7.71
C THR A 401 1.81 -7.69 6.52
N LYS A 402 1.32 -8.92 6.65
CA LYS A 402 0.55 -9.62 5.62
C LYS A 402 -0.72 -8.86 5.25
N GLU A 403 -1.47 -8.38 6.23
CA GLU A 403 -2.70 -7.62 6.02
C GLU A 403 -2.43 -6.29 5.29
N ALA A 404 -1.37 -5.56 5.64
CA ALA A 404 -0.98 -4.33 4.94
C ALA A 404 -0.76 -4.59 3.44
N ILE A 405 -0.06 -5.67 3.08
CA ILE A 405 0.15 -6.06 1.68
C ILE A 405 -1.21 -6.38 1.02
N LEU A 406 -2.05 -7.20 1.66
CA LEU A 406 -3.34 -7.59 1.11
C LEU A 406 -4.28 -6.40 0.92
N GLU A 407 -4.32 -5.48 1.87
CA GLU A 407 -5.11 -4.26 1.76
C GLU A 407 -4.62 -3.34 0.62
N THR A 408 -3.30 -3.24 0.42
CA THR A 408 -2.74 -2.44 -0.69
C THR A 408 -2.92 -3.08 -2.05
N ARG A 409 -3.01 -4.41 -2.15
CA ARG A 409 -3.45 -5.10 -3.38
C ARG A 409 -4.87 -4.70 -3.77
N LYS A 410 -5.76 -4.53 -2.77
CA LYS A 410 -7.13 -4.07 -3.00
C LYS A 410 -7.19 -2.63 -3.53
N LEU A 411 -6.25 -1.77 -3.13
CA LEU A 411 -6.19 -0.37 -3.55
C LEU A 411 -5.67 -0.17 -4.98
N ASN A 412 -4.90 -1.12 -5.52
CA ASN A 412 -4.35 -1.07 -6.87
C ASN A 412 -5.11 -1.99 -7.84
N LYS A 413 -6.38 -2.24 -7.59
CA LYS A 413 -7.18 -3.00 -8.53
C LYS A 413 -7.30 -2.25 -9.86
N LYS A 414 -7.06 -2.99 -10.93
CA LYS A 414 -7.28 -2.53 -12.29
C LYS A 414 -8.68 -2.90 -12.72
N ILE A 415 -9.41 -1.93 -13.26
CA ILE A 415 -10.78 -2.14 -13.74
C ILE A 415 -10.85 -1.71 -15.20
N LEU A 416 -11.50 -2.52 -16.01
CA LEU A 416 -11.94 -2.13 -17.33
C LEU A 416 -13.38 -1.60 -17.23
N TYR A 417 -13.59 -0.37 -17.70
CA TYR A 417 -14.92 0.21 -17.84
C TYR A 417 -15.33 0.25 -19.31
N VAL A 418 -16.50 -0.26 -19.65
CA VAL A 418 -17.04 -0.28 -21.02
C VAL A 418 -18.23 0.67 -21.11
N SER A 419 -18.11 1.73 -21.91
CA SER A 419 -19.19 2.67 -22.28
C SER A 419 -19.63 2.39 -23.73
N HIS A 420 -20.92 2.48 -24.00
CA HIS A 420 -21.42 2.25 -25.36
C HIS A 420 -21.01 3.39 -26.33
N ASP A 421 -20.91 4.64 -25.87
CA ASP A 421 -20.33 5.75 -26.59
C ASP A 421 -19.85 6.85 -25.61
N THR A 422 -19.35 7.94 -26.15
CA THR A 422 -18.93 9.14 -25.39
C THR A 422 -19.69 10.40 -25.84
N LYS A 423 -20.95 10.26 -26.26
CA LYS A 423 -21.85 11.37 -26.51
C LYS A 423 -22.41 11.92 -25.19
N TYR A 424 -23.05 13.06 -25.22
CA TYR A 424 -23.65 13.64 -24.01
C TYR A 424 -25.02 13.00 -23.74
N GLY A 425 -25.14 12.25 -22.67
CA GLY A 425 -26.38 11.58 -22.28
C GLY A 425 -26.34 11.09 -20.82
N GLY A 426 -27.49 10.65 -20.30
CA GLY A 426 -27.62 10.23 -18.92
C GLY A 426 -26.73 9.01 -18.57
N ALA A 427 -26.68 8.02 -19.46
CA ALA A 427 -25.87 6.82 -19.26
C ALA A 427 -24.37 7.13 -19.31
N GLN A 428 -23.93 8.04 -20.17
CA GLN A 428 -22.54 8.46 -20.28
C GLN A 428 -22.11 9.30 -19.09
N LEU A 429 -22.95 10.21 -18.61
CA LEU A 429 -22.68 10.97 -17.38
C LEU A 429 -22.60 10.05 -16.17
N LEU A 430 -23.46 9.04 -16.08
CA LEU A 430 -23.38 8.02 -15.04
C LEU A 430 -22.04 7.27 -15.13
N SER A 431 -21.64 6.82 -16.34
CA SER A 431 -20.34 6.16 -16.59
C SER A 431 -19.18 7.04 -16.09
N LEU A 432 -19.13 8.29 -16.52
CA LEU A 432 -18.07 9.22 -16.15
C LEU A 432 -18.00 9.43 -14.63
N ASN A 433 -19.16 9.58 -13.97
CA ASN A 433 -19.22 9.77 -12.52
C ASN A 433 -18.75 8.52 -11.76
N ILE A 434 -19.12 7.32 -12.22
CA ILE A 434 -18.63 6.06 -11.64
C ILE A 434 -17.11 5.97 -11.80
N ILE A 435 -16.59 6.19 -13.00
CA ILE A 435 -15.15 6.18 -13.31
C ILE A 435 -14.39 7.18 -12.43
N LYS A 436 -14.87 8.43 -12.38
CA LYS A 436 -14.29 9.47 -11.54
C LYS A 436 -14.24 9.07 -10.08
N TYR A 437 -15.31 8.53 -9.54
CA TYR A 437 -15.41 8.12 -8.15
C TYR A 437 -14.48 6.95 -7.84
N LEU A 438 -14.42 5.93 -8.70
CA LEU A 438 -13.50 4.81 -8.60
C LEU A 438 -12.03 5.30 -8.61
N LYS A 439 -11.70 6.24 -9.50
CA LYS A 439 -10.34 6.79 -9.58
C LYS A 439 -9.99 7.65 -8.37
N GLU A 440 -10.84 8.62 -8.02
CA GLU A 440 -10.53 9.62 -7.00
C GLU A 440 -10.65 9.10 -5.57
N LYS A 441 -11.71 8.33 -5.27
CA LYS A 441 -11.99 7.84 -3.91
C LYS A 441 -11.31 6.51 -3.61
N PHE A 442 -11.36 5.58 -4.56
CA PHE A 442 -10.87 4.21 -4.35
C PHE A 442 -9.49 3.97 -4.96
N LYS A 443 -8.94 4.96 -5.70
CA LYS A 443 -7.60 4.87 -6.32
C LYS A 443 -7.43 3.67 -7.27
N TYR A 444 -8.54 3.26 -7.92
CA TYR A 444 -8.45 2.21 -8.94
C TYR A 444 -7.68 2.72 -10.17
N ASP A 445 -6.96 1.82 -10.79
CA ASP A 445 -6.38 2.02 -12.12
C ASP A 445 -7.42 1.61 -13.17
N ILE A 446 -7.81 2.55 -14.01
CA ILE A 446 -8.99 2.37 -14.88
C ILE A 446 -8.55 2.43 -16.34
N SER A 447 -8.89 1.39 -17.08
CA SER A 447 -8.89 1.39 -18.54
C SER A 447 -10.33 1.54 -19.04
N ILE A 448 -10.54 2.32 -20.07
CA ILE A 448 -11.87 2.66 -20.57
C ILE A 448 -11.95 2.25 -22.03
N ILE A 449 -12.92 1.40 -22.38
CA ILE A 449 -13.31 1.12 -23.77
C ILE A 449 -14.61 1.84 -24.06
N ALA A 450 -14.62 2.69 -25.10
CA ALA A 450 -15.84 3.20 -25.71
C ALA A 450 -16.12 2.41 -26.99
N ILE A 451 -17.35 1.87 -27.12
CA ILE A 451 -17.77 1.14 -28.33
C ILE A 451 -17.79 2.10 -29.50
N ASN A 452 -18.31 3.30 -29.30
CA ASN A 452 -18.27 4.42 -30.26
C ASN A 452 -17.72 5.68 -29.61
N GLY A 453 -17.11 6.53 -30.41
CA GLY A 453 -16.63 7.85 -29.96
C GLY A 453 -17.77 8.88 -29.78
N GLY A 454 -17.38 10.06 -29.36
CA GLY A 454 -18.23 11.24 -29.23
C GLY A 454 -17.46 12.42 -28.66
N TRP A 455 -18.07 13.61 -28.72
CA TRP A 455 -17.44 14.88 -28.31
C TRP A 455 -17.10 14.97 -26.81
N PHE A 456 -17.55 14.03 -25.98
CA PHE A 456 -17.29 13.99 -24.55
C PHE A 456 -16.11 13.09 -24.18
N GLU A 457 -15.40 12.59 -25.19
CA GLU A 457 -14.28 11.65 -25.06
C GLU A 457 -13.15 12.18 -24.18
N ASP A 458 -12.81 13.48 -24.30
CA ASP A 458 -11.71 14.08 -23.55
C ASP A 458 -11.98 14.14 -22.03
N GLU A 459 -13.24 14.12 -21.61
CA GLU A 459 -13.59 14.01 -20.20
C GLU A 459 -13.28 12.60 -19.65
N PHE A 460 -13.51 11.55 -20.46
CA PHE A 460 -13.17 10.18 -20.07
C PHE A 460 -11.64 9.96 -19.98
N LYS A 461 -10.87 10.51 -20.91
CA LYS A 461 -9.39 10.43 -20.94
C LYS A 461 -8.73 10.99 -19.67
N LYS A 462 -9.37 11.91 -18.95
CA LYS A 462 -8.85 12.47 -17.69
C LYS A 462 -8.70 11.42 -16.58
N TYR A 463 -9.43 10.30 -16.65
CA TYR A 463 -9.53 9.35 -15.54
C TYR A 463 -8.90 7.99 -15.81
N GLY A 464 -8.46 7.69 -17.03
CA GLY A 464 -7.83 6.42 -17.33
C GLY A 464 -7.36 6.28 -18.77
N ASP A 465 -6.71 5.16 -19.06
CA ASP A 465 -6.33 4.79 -20.43
C ASP A 465 -7.59 4.59 -21.27
N PHE A 466 -7.71 5.34 -22.36
CA PHE A 466 -8.92 5.37 -23.16
C PHE A 466 -8.72 4.72 -24.54
N TYR A 467 -9.67 3.88 -24.93
CA TYR A 467 -9.67 3.12 -26.19
C TYR A 467 -11.03 3.27 -26.86
N ASN A 468 -11.11 3.98 -27.99
CA ASN A 468 -12.28 3.95 -28.86
C ASN A 468 -12.13 2.78 -29.84
N VAL A 469 -13.12 1.89 -29.89
CA VAL A 469 -13.07 0.69 -30.76
C VAL A 469 -13.89 0.83 -32.04
N ASP A 470 -14.64 1.89 -32.22
CA ASP A 470 -15.40 2.21 -33.44
C ASP A 470 -16.30 1.04 -33.93
N ASN A 471 -17.01 0.38 -33.02
CA ASN A 471 -17.79 -0.83 -33.25
C ASN A 471 -17.01 -2.05 -33.81
N ASN A 472 -15.69 -1.99 -33.80
CA ASN A 472 -14.85 -3.08 -34.28
C ASN A 472 -14.59 -4.10 -33.18
N LEU A 473 -15.21 -5.28 -33.25
CA LEU A 473 -15.09 -6.34 -32.25
C LEU A 473 -13.70 -6.97 -32.21
N GLU A 474 -12.97 -7.05 -33.34
CA GLU A 474 -11.61 -7.59 -33.37
C GLU A 474 -10.64 -6.65 -32.64
N LYS A 475 -10.75 -5.34 -32.91
CA LYS A 475 -10.00 -4.29 -32.18
C LYS A 475 -10.31 -4.35 -30.69
N ALA A 476 -11.59 -4.48 -30.31
CA ALA A 476 -12.00 -4.61 -28.91
C ALA A 476 -11.40 -5.85 -28.26
N HIS A 477 -11.45 -7.02 -28.93
CA HIS A 477 -10.90 -8.28 -28.41
C HIS A 477 -9.38 -8.19 -28.21
N SER A 478 -8.64 -7.61 -29.14
CA SER A 478 -7.19 -7.39 -29.01
C SER A 478 -6.85 -6.56 -27.76
N ILE A 479 -7.60 -5.47 -27.52
CA ILE A 479 -7.42 -4.60 -26.36
C ILE A 479 -7.78 -5.34 -25.06
N ILE A 480 -8.91 -6.04 -25.03
CA ILE A 480 -9.38 -6.83 -23.88
C ILE A 480 -8.32 -7.86 -23.48
N LYS A 481 -7.77 -8.60 -24.46
CA LYS A 481 -6.72 -9.60 -24.22
C LYS A 481 -5.43 -8.95 -23.70
N LYS A 482 -5.01 -7.82 -24.26
CA LYS A 482 -3.84 -7.05 -23.78
C LYS A 482 -4.05 -6.59 -22.33
N LEU A 483 -5.21 -6.05 -22.00
CA LEU A 483 -5.53 -5.60 -20.66
C LEU A 483 -5.60 -6.77 -19.66
N ARG A 484 -6.17 -7.91 -20.08
CA ARG A 484 -6.21 -9.13 -19.27
C ARG A 484 -4.78 -9.58 -18.89
N ASN A 485 -3.88 -9.60 -19.86
CA ASN A 485 -2.47 -9.96 -19.66
C ASN A 485 -1.73 -8.97 -18.76
N SER A 486 -2.19 -7.71 -18.68
CA SER A 486 -1.66 -6.69 -17.76
C SER A 486 -2.26 -6.74 -16.34
N GLY A 487 -3.12 -7.75 -16.04
CA GLY A 487 -3.71 -7.98 -14.73
C GLY A 487 -5.05 -7.28 -14.49
N VAL A 488 -5.75 -6.83 -15.53
CA VAL A 488 -7.13 -6.37 -15.43
C VAL A 488 -8.06 -7.60 -15.46
N ASP A 489 -8.78 -7.84 -14.37
CA ASP A 489 -9.63 -9.05 -14.23
C ASP A 489 -11.11 -8.75 -14.00
N ILE A 490 -11.47 -7.47 -13.84
CA ILE A 490 -12.85 -7.02 -13.62
C ILE A 490 -13.23 -6.03 -14.72
N ALA A 491 -14.42 -6.22 -15.27
CA ALA A 491 -15.03 -5.30 -16.22
C ALA A 491 -16.40 -4.83 -15.74
N ILE A 492 -16.62 -3.52 -15.84
CA ILE A 492 -17.94 -2.90 -15.63
C ILE A 492 -18.45 -2.44 -16.98
N CYS A 493 -19.57 -2.99 -17.43
CA CYS A 493 -20.19 -2.69 -18.70
C CYS A 493 -21.48 -1.86 -18.49
N ASN A 494 -21.63 -0.79 -19.23
CA ASN A 494 -22.78 0.08 -19.11
C ASN A 494 -23.67 -0.02 -20.35
N THR A 495 -24.97 -0.15 -20.13
CA THR A 495 -26.06 -0.32 -21.10
C THR A 495 -26.12 -1.67 -21.80
N VAL A 496 -27.31 -1.99 -22.37
CA VAL A 496 -27.54 -3.21 -23.14
C VAL A 496 -26.64 -3.32 -24.38
N ILE A 497 -26.19 -2.20 -24.93
CA ILE A 497 -25.36 -2.15 -26.15
C ILE A 497 -24.00 -2.82 -25.94
N SER A 498 -23.54 -2.93 -24.69
CA SER A 498 -22.28 -3.60 -24.35
C SER A 498 -22.32 -5.14 -24.49
N GLY A 499 -23.45 -5.75 -24.80
CA GLY A 499 -23.65 -7.21 -24.73
C GLY A 499 -22.69 -8.05 -25.57
N ASP A 500 -22.22 -7.54 -26.71
CA ASP A 500 -21.23 -8.26 -27.53
C ASP A 500 -19.86 -8.28 -26.84
N LEU A 501 -19.48 -7.17 -26.21
CA LEU A 501 -18.23 -7.10 -25.43
C LEU A 501 -18.32 -7.92 -24.14
N VAL A 502 -19.50 -8.03 -23.51
CA VAL A 502 -19.73 -8.89 -22.33
C VAL A 502 -19.36 -10.33 -22.64
N LYS A 503 -19.75 -10.85 -23.79
CA LYS A 503 -19.37 -12.20 -24.26
C LYS A 503 -17.86 -12.34 -24.46
N LEU A 504 -17.22 -11.38 -25.11
CA LEU A 504 -15.75 -11.37 -25.32
C LEU A 504 -14.99 -11.31 -23.98
N LEU A 505 -15.41 -10.45 -23.08
CA LEU A 505 -14.81 -10.32 -21.74
C LEU A 505 -14.89 -11.62 -20.95
N LYS A 506 -16.04 -12.30 -21.00
CA LYS A 506 -16.20 -13.58 -20.30
C LYS A 506 -15.32 -14.67 -20.87
N ASN A 507 -15.14 -14.71 -22.19
CA ASN A 507 -14.24 -15.66 -22.87
C ASN A 507 -12.77 -15.45 -22.48
N GLU A 508 -12.38 -14.21 -22.16
CA GLU A 508 -11.05 -13.86 -21.65
C GLU A 508 -10.96 -13.92 -20.11
N ASN A 509 -11.90 -14.61 -19.44
CA ASN A 509 -11.94 -14.84 -18.00
C ASN A 509 -12.02 -13.56 -17.15
N TYR A 510 -12.70 -12.52 -17.62
CA TYR A 510 -13.06 -11.39 -16.78
C TYR A 510 -14.24 -11.72 -15.86
N LYS A 511 -14.28 -11.10 -14.69
CA LYS A 511 -15.51 -10.93 -13.92
C LYS A 511 -16.26 -9.74 -14.50
N VAL A 512 -17.49 -9.99 -14.97
CA VAL A 512 -18.27 -8.99 -15.70
C VAL A 512 -19.48 -8.54 -14.89
N ILE A 513 -19.56 -7.24 -14.64
CA ILE A 513 -20.67 -6.55 -13.99
C ILE A 513 -21.33 -5.67 -15.04
N THR A 514 -22.64 -5.83 -15.27
CA THR A 514 -23.35 -5.03 -16.28
C THR A 514 -24.45 -4.19 -15.64
N LEU A 515 -24.52 -2.92 -16.04
CA LEU A 515 -25.54 -1.95 -15.62
C LEU A 515 -26.58 -1.81 -16.74
N ILE A 516 -27.84 -2.10 -16.45
CA ILE A 516 -28.96 -2.02 -17.42
C ILE A 516 -29.94 -0.95 -16.99
N HIS A 517 -30.24 -0.04 -17.91
CA HIS A 517 -31.12 1.11 -17.69
C HIS A 517 -32.28 1.15 -18.68
N GLU A 518 -32.19 0.36 -19.73
CA GLU A 518 -33.13 0.35 -20.85
C GLU A 518 -34.35 -0.47 -20.52
N LEU A 519 -35.52 0.01 -20.94
CA LEU A 519 -36.77 -0.70 -20.93
C LEU A 519 -36.90 -1.59 -22.19
N SER A 520 -37.76 -2.58 -22.15
CA SER A 520 -37.99 -3.53 -23.24
C SER A 520 -38.24 -2.86 -24.59
N GLY A 521 -39.05 -1.82 -24.62
CA GLY A 521 -39.32 -1.05 -25.83
C GLY A 521 -38.07 -0.37 -26.42
N THR A 522 -37.15 0.07 -25.58
CA THR A 522 -35.87 0.68 -26.03
C THR A 522 -34.94 -0.40 -26.56
N ILE A 523 -34.87 -1.57 -25.90
CA ILE A 523 -34.05 -2.70 -26.33
C ILE A 523 -34.47 -3.17 -27.73
N LYS A 524 -35.78 -3.30 -27.96
CA LYS A 524 -36.35 -3.66 -29.27
C LYS A 524 -36.10 -2.59 -30.35
N ALA A 525 -36.28 -1.30 -29.99
CA ALA A 525 -36.04 -0.20 -30.91
C ALA A 525 -34.57 -0.10 -31.39
N TYR A 526 -33.63 -0.60 -30.60
CA TYR A 526 -32.19 -0.66 -30.95
C TYR A 526 -31.78 -2.01 -31.55
N ASN A 527 -32.70 -2.94 -31.79
CA ASN A 527 -32.44 -4.33 -32.21
C ASN A 527 -31.37 -4.98 -31.32
N ALA A 528 -31.50 -4.79 -30.00
CA ALA A 528 -30.48 -5.19 -29.02
C ALA A 528 -30.88 -6.43 -28.21
N GLU A 529 -31.87 -7.23 -28.64
CA GLU A 529 -32.36 -8.40 -27.92
C GLU A 529 -31.26 -9.48 -27.80
N GLU A 530 -30.46 -9.68 -28.86
CA GLU A 530 -29.32 -10.61 -28.78
C GLU A 530 -28.25 -10.14 -27.79
N LYS A 531 -27.97 -8.85 -27.74
CA LYS A 531 -27.08 -8.24 -26.78
C LYS A 531 -27.59 -8.42 -25.34
N ALA A 532 -28.89 -8.26 -25.12
CA ALA A 532 -29.55 -8.54 -23.84
C ALA A 532 -29.40 -10.03 -23.44
N ARG A 533 -29.59 -10.96 -24.39
CA ARG A 533 -29.35 -12.40 -24.17
C ARG A 533 -27.88 -12.67 -23.80
N ASN A 534 -26.91 -12.06 -24.49
CA ASN A 534 -25.50 -12.20 -24.15
C ASN A 534 -25.23 -11.74 -22.70
N ILE A 535 -25.76 -10.59 -22.28
CA ILE A 535 -25.64 -10.09 -20.91
C ILE A 535 -26.27 -11.09 -19.92
N SER A 536 -27.46 -11.62 -20.22
CA SER A 536 -28.13 -12.60 -19.36
C SER A 536 -27.35 -13.90 -19.20
N ILE A 537 -26.51 -14.27 -20.15
CA ILE A 537 -25.71 -15.51 -20.12
C ILE A 537 -24.35 -15.26 -19.45
N TYR A 538 -23.65 -14.23 -19.90
CA TYR A 538 -22.21 -14.05 -19.66
C TYR A 538 -21.87 -13.09 -18.52
N SER A 539 -22.78 -12.21 -18.05
CA SER A 539 -22.53 -11.38 -16.89
C SER A 539 -22.52 -12.21 -15.60
N ASP A 540 -21.59 -11.92 -14.71
CA ASP A 540 -21.56 -12.48 -13.34
C ASP A 540 -22.55 -11.74 -12.42
N THR A 541 -22.76 -10.45 -12.65
CA THR A 541 -23.76 -9.64 -11.93
C THR A 541 -24.42 -8.66 -12.89
N ILE A 542 -25.73 -8.51 -12.77
CA ILE A 542 -26.52 -7.53 -13.52
C ILE A 542 -27.19 -6.59 -12.54
N ILE A 543 -26.97 -5.30 -12.71
CA ILE A 543 -27.48 -4.25 -11.81
C ILE A 543 -28.55 -3.45 -12.53
N PHE A 544 -29.71 -3.33 -11.90
CA PHE A 544 -30.87 -2.59 -12.38
C PHE A 544 -31.18 -1.41 -11.44
N PRO A 545 -31.61 -0.24 -11.95
CA PRO A 545 -31.99 0.90 -11.14
C PRO A 545 -33.28 0.71 -10.37
N SER A 546 -34.17 -0.16 -10.85
CA SER A 546 -35.47 -0.46 -10.25
C SER A 546 -35.94 -1.87 -10.56
N LYS A 547 -36.92 -2.36 -9.80
CA LYS A 547 -37.59 -3.60 -10.05
C LYS A 547 -38.25 -3.60 -11.44
N TYR A 548 -38.88 -2.51 -11.82
CA TYR A 548 -39.57 -2.37 -13.11
C TYR A 548 -38.61 -2.61 -14.29
N VAL A 549 -37.42 -1.98 -14.29
CA VAL A 549 -36.42 -2.21 -15.37
C VAL A 549 -35.95 -3.66 -15.39
N LYS A 550 -35.80 -4.29 -14.22
CA LYS A 550 -35.42 -5.70 -14.11
C LYS A 550 -36.50 -6.61 -14.73
N ASP A 551 -37.75 -6.39 -14.38
CA ASP A 551 -38.87 -7.21 -14.86
C ASP A 551 -39.01 -7.07 -16.39
N GLU A 552 -38.96 -5.85 -16.93
CA GLU A 552 -38.95 -5.56 -18.38
C GLU A 552 -37.78 -6.22 -19.13
N PHE A 553 -36.60 -6.24 -18.53
CA PHE A 553 -35.43 -6.92 -19.11
C PHE A 553 -35.61 -8.43 -19.11
N LYS A 554 -36.19 -8.98 -18.05
CA LYS A 554 -36.46 -10.42 -17.91
C LYS A 554 -37.39 -10.93 -19.02
N ASP A 555 -38.38 -10.14 -19.40
CA ASP A 555 -39.33 -10.48 -20.49
C ASP A 555 -38.64 -10.57 -21.87
N ILE A 556 -37.50 -9.86 -22.05
CA ILE A 556 -36.71 -9.90 -23.30
C ILE A 556 -35.81 -11.15 -23.36
N VAL A 557 -35.22 -11.55 -22.24
CA VAL A 557 -34.12 -12.56 -22.24
C VAL A 557 -34.61 -13.98 -22.01
N ASP A 558 -35.88 -14.16 -21.61
CA ASP A 558 -36.53 -15.47 -21.36
C ASP A 558 -35.64 -16.44 -20.53
N LYS A 559 -34.91 -15.91 -19.55
CA LYS A 559 -34.00 -16.66 -18.68
C LYS A 559 -34.12 -16.24 -17.23
N ASN A 560 -33.89 -17.18 -16.32
CA ASN A 560 -33.81 -16.89 -14.92
C ASN A 560 -32.47 -16.17 -14.61
N ILE A 561 -32.56 -14.89 -14.27
CA ILE A 561 -31.44 -14.04 -13.90
C ILE A 561 -31.42 -13.67 -12.40
N GLU A 562 -32.30 -14.26 -11.59
CA GLU A 562 -32.52 -13.91 -10.18
C GLU A 562 -31.23 -14.00 -9.35
N ASN A 563 -30.46 -15.08 -9.51
CA ASN A 563 -29.25 -15.35 -8.74
C ASN A 563 -28.09 -14.34 -8.98
N LYS A 564 -28.17 -13.57 -10.07
CA LYS A 564 -27.15 -12.60 -10.46
C LYS A 564 -27.67 -11.18 -10.65
N SER A 565 -28.94 -10.95 -10.34
CA SER A 565 -29.58 -9.64 -10.44
C SER A 565 -29.54 -8.89 -9.13
N LYS A 566 -29.22 -7.61 -9.20
CA LYS A 566 -29.32 -6.68 -8.07
C LYS A 566 -30.10 -5.43 -8.46
N ILE A 567 -30.94 -4.94 -7.55
CA ILE A 567 -31.64 -3.68 -7.71
C ILE A 567 -30.94 -2.64 -6.86
N ILE A 568 -30.28 -1.68 -7.54
CA ILE A 568 -29.54 -0.63 -6.88
C ILE A 568 -29.90 0.71 -7.57
N PRO A 569 -30.70 1.54 -6.91
CA PRO A 569 -31.06 2.84 -7.46
C PRO A 569 -29.83 3.70 -7.79
N GLN A 570 -29.88 4.34 -8.94
CA GLN A 570 -28.83 5.26 -9.36
C GLN A 570 -29.01 6.58 -8.62
N GLY A 571 -27.92 7.06 -8.03
CA GLY A 571 -27.92 8.36 -7.36
C GLY A 571 -27.80 9.53 -8.33
N VAL A 572 -28.05 10.72 -7.82
CA VAL A 572 -27.79 11.97 -8.53
C VAL A 572 -26.42 12.49 -8.09
N PHE A 573 -25.48 12.55 -9.03
CA PHE A 573 -24.12 13.07 -8.78
C PHE A 573 -24.08 14.60 -8.88
N ASN A 574 -24.98 15.31 -8.21
CA ASN A 574 -24.91 16.76 -8.20
C ASN A 574 -24.02 17.24 -7.05
N ASN A 575 -22.96 17.97 -7.38
CA ASN A 575 -22.36 18.90 -6.42
C ASN A 575 -23.46 19.81 -5.92
N LYS A 576 -23.55 20.05 -4.60
CA LYS A 576 -24.45 21.04 -4.03
C LYS A 576 -24.28 22.33 -4.83
N ARG A 577 -25.21 22.59 -5.75
CA ARG A 577 -25.34 23.93 -6.28
C ARG A 577 -25.80 24.80 -5.11
N GLU A 578 -25.15 25.92 -4.88
CA GLU A 578 -25.68 26.92 -3.98
C GLU A 578 -27.10 27.24 -4.45
N TYR A 579 -28.09 26.82 -3.66
CA TYR A 579 -29.46 27.10 -3.95
C TYR A 579 -29.64 28.61 -3.75
N LYS A 580 -29.77 29.37 -4.84
CA LYS A 580 -30.34 30.70 -4.76
C LYS A 580 -31.76 30.59 -4.21
N ASP A 581 -32.18 31.57 -3.44
CA ASP A 581 -33.53 31.61 -2.89
C ASP A 581 -34.57 31.34 -4.02
N LYS A 582 -35.47 30.38 -3.75
CA LYS A 582 -36.51 29.96 -4.72
C LYS A 582 -37.31 31.16 -5.27
N LYS A 583 -37.59 32.16 -4.46
CA LYS A 583 -38.33 33.36 -4.86
C LYS A 583 -37.52 34.21 -5.85
N ILE A 584 -36.21 34.35 -5.63
CA ILE A 584 -35.30 35.06 -6.52
C ILE A 584 -35.21 34.32 -7.86
N CYS A 585 -34.98 32.99 -7.84
CA CYS A 585 -34.92 32.21 -9.07
C CYS A 585 -36.23 32.24 -9.86
N THR A 586 -37.39 32.22 -9.16
CA THR A 586 -38.70 32.29 -9.81
C THR A 586 -38.93 33.65 -10.45
N LYS A 587 -38.55 34.73 -9.78
CA LYS A 587 -38.66 36.10 -10.30
C LYS A 587 -37.78 36.28 -11.55
N ASP A 588 -36.49 35.90 -11.46
CA ASP A 588 -35.53 35.99 -12.57
C ASP A 588 -36.01 35.18 -13.79
N LEU A 589 -36.61 34.01 -13.57
CA LEU A 589 -37.12 33.17 -14.66
C LEU A 589 -38.33 33.81 -15.33
N LYS A 590 -39.28 34.35 -14.55
CA LYS A 590 -40.46 35.00 -15.08
C LYS A 590 -40.10 36.26 -15.88
N GLU A 591 -39.14 37.04 -15.40
CA GLU A 591 -38.60 38.20 -16.12
C GLU A 591 -37.93 37.79 -17.44
N LYS A 592 -37.09 36.75 -17.44
CA LYS A 592 -36.44 36.24 -18.65
C LYS A 592 -37.42 35.69 -19.69
N LEU A 593 -38.52 35.10 -19.25
CA LEU A 593 -39.56 34.58 -20.13
C LEU A 593 -40.61 35.62 -20.53
N ASN A 594 -40.50 36.84 -20.02
CA ASN A 594 -41.45 37.95 -20.24
C ASN A 594 -42.89 37.56 -19.90
N ILE A 595 -43.11 36.89 -18.79
CA ILE A 595 -44.42 36.46 -18.29
C ILE A 595 -44.77 37.10 -16.97
N SER A 596 -46.08 37.27 -16.71
CA SER A 596 -46.58 37.91 -15.49
C SER A 596 -46.05 37.24 -14.24
N GLN A 597 -45.73 38.02 -13.21
CA GLN A 597 -45.27 37.54 -11.90
C GLN A 597 -46.30 36.61 -11.22
N ASN A 598 -47.58 36.76 -11.57
CA ASN A 598 -48.68 35.93 -11.04
C ASN A 598 -48.86 34.61 -11.81
N SER A 599 -48.18 34.41 -12.95
CA SER A 599 -48.27 33.16 -13.73
C SER A 599 -47.70 31.99 -12.98
N LYS A 600 -48.31 30.83 -13.12
CA LYS A 600 -47.75 29.54 -12.66
C LYS A 600 -46.90 28.97 -13.78
N ILE A 601 -45.72 28.44 -13.45
CA ILE A 601 -44.83 27.79 -14.40
C ILE A 601 -44.92 26.31 -14.15
N VAL A 602 -45.28 25.54 -15.18
CA VAL A 602 -45.13 24.08 -15.20
C VAL A 602 -43.97 23.79 -16.14
N LEU A 603 -42.93 23.10 -15.64
CA LEU A 603 -41.69 22.90 -16.35
C LEU A 603 -41.52 21.40 -16.68
N GLY A 604 -41.47 21.08 -17.97
CA GLY A 604 -41.01 19.80 -18.47
C GLY A 604 -39.52 19.87 -18.84
N VAL A 605 -38.71 18.93 -18.40
CA VAL A 605 -37.29 18.84 -18.73
C VAL A 605 -36.97 17.52 -19.38
N GLY A 606 -36.49 17.56 -20.61
CA GLY A 606 -36.09 16.35 -21.34
C GLY A 606 -35.78 16.65 -22.81
N TYR A 607 -35.33 15.63 -23.53
CA TYR A 607 -35.26 15.66 -24.97
C TYR A 607 -36.66 15.71 -25.56
N GLY A 608 -36.84 16.45 -26.66
CA GLY A 608 -38.06 16.48 -27.46
C GLY A 608 -38.30 15.15 -28.19
N ASP A 609 -38.58 14.13 -27.46
CA ASP A 609 -38.75 12.75 -27.92
C ASP A 609 -40.06 12.21 -27.35
N LYS A 610 -40.84 11.52 -28.18
CA LYS A 610 -42.13 10.93 -27.82
C LYS A 610 -42.00 9.95 -26.61
N ARG A 611 -40.88 9.27 -26.47
CA ARG A 611 -40.54 8.41 -25.32
C ARG A 611 -40.51 9.17 -24.00
N LYS A 612 -40.23 10.49 -24.00
CA LYS A 612 -40.19 11.34 -22.81
C LYS A 612 -41.55 11.95 -22.48
N GLY A 613 -42.58 11.58 -23.25
CA GLY A 613 -43.94 12.03 -23.02
C GLY A 613 -44.13 13.53 -23.20
N ILE A 614 -43.34 14.20 -24.07
CA ILE A 614 -43.43 15.63 -24.27
C ILE A 614 -44.77 16.01 -24.93
N ASP A 615 -45.30 15.12 -25.80
CA ASP A 615 -46.63 15.22 -26.37
C ASP A 615 -47.71 15.22 -25.27
N LEU A 616 -47.63 14.26 -24.36
CA LEU A 616 -48.55 14.15 -23.22
C LEU A 616 -48.45 15.36 -22.27
N PHE A 617 -47.24 15.93 -22.15
CA PHE A 617 -47.00 17.11 -21.32
C PHE A 617 -47.58 18.38 -21.96
N ILE A 618 -47.61 18.47 -23.29
CA ILE A 618 -48.19 19.60 -24.03
C ILE A 618 -49.71 19.51 -24.02
N ASP A 619 -50.27 18.31 -24.05
CA ASP A 619 -51.71 18.08 -24.08
C ASP A 619 -52.40 18.18 -22.71
N THR A 620 -51.63 18.30 -21.61
CA THR A 620 -52.10 18.50 -20.23
C THR A 620 -52.00 19.96 -19.78
#